data_cc31e3d8d37ed7dcc0fd195c328c7c57
#
_entry.id   cc31e3d8d37ed7dcc0fd195c328c7c57
#
_cell.length_a   1.000
_cell.length_b   1.000
_cell.length_c   1.000
_cell.angle_alpha   90.00
_cell.angle_beta   90.00
_cell.angle_gamma   90.00
#
_symmetry.space_group_name_H-M   'P 1'
#
loop_
_entity.id
_entity.type
_entity.pdbx_description
1 polymer ?
#
loop_
_entity_poly.entity_id
_entity_poly.type
_entity_poly.pdbx_seq_one_letter_code
_entity_poly.pdbx_strand_id
1 'polypeptide(L)'
;MLSLDGYPSSMALGRNLFIFTNHFLFVIAHALFNVQADKAYLIFKYAVVAQAPFAVIACWILARDISGSLRTATVAALLIVFSPVFVLYGGQVMTDVPSVLILATSLIIHLRGVQQRKFWLVLVGAGLMGLGVNLRETIGFYAPWLVLSPFLLGWKLQRREILLVATSVAVFAVLALGWFAFWFITDEHYRYVWYGWRESMRDESARHPVALRNIRPYVIFYFISAPLVFLTIPFAPILEWRKHRLSPMLLLWLVASFANVLLFFNYSTTVNWRYFLTGLPGIVPLGAYWLLRIAQWPLKTERRAYVVCVSLIAALAITFAIVIHPVSYEFIQRRAMSKEYVHRLEKVPLDAIMISGAQTIAVHYWASIGSGRWKTIGTGGGWPGDKLFSIIQLDLNHRRRVFLDTDPRWWSPCGWQRDEIPLIVELEKHFTFRRVDETIYEISWKGDPSARDNPNLSRLLPENRPEDTAKCPPTRP
;
A
#
# COMPACT_ATOMS: atom_id res chain seq x y z
N MET A 1 -7.53 8.76 -2.11
CA MET A 1 -8.40 9.52 -3.00
C MET A 1 -7.64 9.73 -4.29
N LEU A 2 -8.09 9.13 -5.37
CA LEU A 2 -7.62 9.50 -6.69
C LEU A 2 -8.39 10.76 -7.02
N SER A 3 -7.80 11.92 -6.86
CA SER A 3 -8.52 13.12 -7.19
C SER A 3 -8.60 13.23 -8.70
N LEU A 4 -9.82 13.21 -9.22
CA LEU A 4 -10.06 13.43 -10.65
C LEU A 4 -9.61 14.84 -11.09
N ASP A 5 -9.46 15.74 -10.16
CA ASP A 5 -8.93 17.09 -10.33
C ASP A 5 -7.41 17.20 -10.25
N GLY A 6 -6.70 16.08 -10.00
CA GLY A 6 -5.23 16.02 -9.92
C GLY A 6 -4.64 16.61 -8.63
N TYR A 7 -5.49 17.02 -7.68
CA TYR A 7 -5.00 17.57 -6.42
C TYR A 7 -4.36 16.47 -5.56
N PRO A 8 -3.16 16.70 -4.97
CA PRO A 8 -2.53 15.72 -4.11
C PRO A 8 -3.44 15.44 -2.91
N SER A 9 -3.87 14.20 -2.77
CA SER A 9 -4.66 13.85 -1.62
C SER A 9 -3.81 13.95 -0.36
N SER A 10 -4.42 14.48 0.63
CA SER A 10 -3.93 14.71 1.97
C SER A 10 -3.28 13.51 2.68
N MET A 11 -3.34 12.33 2.13
CA MET A 11 -2.89 11.13 2.83
C MET A 11 -1.44 10.74 2.57
N ALA A 12 -0.68 11.48 1.75
CA ALA A 12 0.46 10.76 1.28
C ALA A 12 1.63 11.63 0.88
N LEU A 13 2.54 11.73 1.79
CA LEU A 13 3.92 12.09 1.49
C LEU A 13 4.50 11.31 0.29
N GLY A 14 4.02 10.12 -0.02
CA GLY A 14 4.59 9.24 -1.01
C GLY A 14 3.66 8.77 -2.13
N ARG A 15 2.56 9.46 -2.45
CA ARG A 15 1.63 8.96 -3.48
C ARG A 15 1.27 9.96 -4.57
N ASN A 16 1.88 11.13 -4.55
CA ASN A 16 1.60 12.20 -5.51
C ASN A 16 1.81 11.74 -6.96
N LEU A 17 2.91 11.04 -7.23
CA LEU A 17 3.19 10.54 -8.58
C LEU A 17 2.11 9.53 -9.05
N PHE A 18 1.58 8.70 -8.16
CA PHE A 18 0.49 7.77 -8.48
C PHE A 18 -0.79 8.51 -8.82
N ILE A 19 -1.14 9.54 -8.05
CA ILE A 19 -2.32 10.37 -8.28
C ILE A 19 -2.22 11.07 -9.63
N PHE A 20 -1.09 11.71 -9.92
CA PHE A 20 -0.89 12.41 -11.19
C PHE A 20 -0.87 11.47 -12.39
N THR A 21 -0.20 10.33 -12.28
CA THR A 21 -0.17 9.35 -13.35
C THR A 21 -1.59 8.87 -13.68
N ASN A 22 -2.38 8.55 -12.67
CA ASN A 22 -3.75 8.12 -12.87
C ASN A 22 -4.65 9.24 -13.40
N HIS A 23 -4.51 10.46 -12.88
CA HIS A 23 -5.20 11.63 -13.41
C HIS A 23 -4.89 11.85 -14.88
N PHE A 24 -3.62 11.85 -15.25
CA PHE A 24 -3.18 12.02 -16.63
C PHE A 24 -3.73 10.93 -17.56
N LEU A 25 -3.69 9.67 -17.12
CA LEU A 25 -4.29 8.56 -17.87
C LEU A 25 -5.80 8.73 -18.04
N PHE A 26 -6.50 9.21 -17.03
CA PHE A 26 -7.92 9.51 -17.14
C PHE A 26 -8.20 10.65 -18.11
N VAL A 27 -7.45 11.75 -18.03
CA VAL A 27 -7.59 12.89 -18.96
C VAL A 27 -7.39 12.46 -20.41
N ILE A 28 -6.37 11.65 -20.68
CA ILE A 28 -6.13 11.09 -22.02
C ILE A 28 -7.30 10.19 -22.46
N ALA A 29 -7.73 9.29 -21.60
CA ALA A 29 -8.81 8.36 -21.93
C ALA A 29 -10.14 9.09 -22.12
N HIS A 30 -10.41 10.13 -21.35
CA HIS A 30 -11.57 10.99 -21.54
C HIS A 30 -11.49 11.74 -22.88
N ALA A 31 -10.34 12.35 -23.18
CA ALA A 31 -10.16 13.13 -24.41
C ALA A 31 -10.23 12.27 -25.69
N LEU A 32 -9.65 11.05 -25.66
CA LEU A 32 -9.57 10.20 -26.85
C LEU A 32 -10.78 9.27 -27.03
N PHE A 33 -11.37 8.81 -25.93
CA PHE A 33 -12.39 7.76 -25.94
C PHE A 33 -13.69 8.17 -25.22
N ASN A 34 -13.82 9.42 -24.80
CA ASN A 34 -14.97 9.95 -24.05
C ASN A 34 -15.32 9.10 -22.83
N VAL A 35 -14.30 8.57 -22.14
CA VAL A 35 -14.49 7.75 -20.95
C VAL A 35 -15.02 8.61 -19.80
N GLN A 36 -16.16 8.25 -19.28
CA GLN A 36 -16.79 8.97 -18.18
C GLN A 36 -16.11 8.65 -16.82
N ALA A 37 -16.30 9.53 -15.84
CA ALA A 37 -15.67 9.43 -14.53
C ALA A 37 -16.03 8.14 -13.76
N ASP A 38 -17.22 7.57 -13.97
CA ASP A 38 -17.66 6.30 -13.41
C ASP A 38 -16.78 5.10 -13.83
N LYS A 39 -16.12 5.19 -14.98
CA LYS A 39 -15.20 4.18 -15.52
C LYS A 39 -13.72 4.44 -15.19
N ALA A 40 -13.39 5.57 -14.56
CA ALA A 40 -12.01 5.92 -14.24
C ALA A 40 -11.27 4.85 -13.44
N TYR A 41 -11.96 4.19 -12.51
CA TYR A 41 -11.38 3.08 -11.74
C TYR A 41 -10.88 1.92 -12.61
N LEU A 42 -11.57 1.62 -13.71
CA LEU A 42 -11.15 0.55 -14.64
C LEU A 42 -9.84 0.93 -15.34
N ILE A 43 -9.69 2.20 -15.74
CA ILE A 43 -8.45 2.69 -16.35
C ILE A 43 -7.29 2.51 -15.36
N PHE A 44 -7.47 2.94 -14.10
CA PHE A 44 -6.44 2.83 -13.07
C PHE A 44 -6.10 1.37 -12.77
N LYS A 45 -7.12 0.50 -12.72
CA LYS A 45 -6.93 -0.92 -12.51
C LYS A 45 -6.13 -1.56 -13.63
N TYR A 46 -6.51 -1.32 -14.88
CA TYR A 46 -5.80 -1.91 -16.01
C TYR A 46 -4.39 -1.33 -16.17
N ALA A 47 -4.18 -0.06 -15.84
CA ALA A 47 -2.85 0.54 -15.82
C ALA A 47 -1.93 -0.16 -14.80
N VAL A 48 -2.42 -0.47 -13.60
CA VAL A 48 -1.62 -1.20 -12.59
C VAL A 48 -1.39 -2.65 -13.01
N VAL A 49 -2.43 -3.35 -13.48
CA VAL A 49 -2.31 -4.74 -13.96
C VAL A 49 -1.32 -4.86 -15.11
N ALA A 50 -1.36 -3.91 -16.05
CA ALA A 50 -0.42 -3.88 -17.17
C ALA A 50 1.04 -3.66 -16.73
N GLN A 51 1.28 -3.00 -15.60
CA GLN A 51 2.63 -2.81 -15.07
C GLN A 51 3.21 -4.07 -14.39
N ALA A 52 2.36 -5.01 -13.96
CA ALA A 52 2.83 -6.20 -13.24
C ALA A 52 3.83 -7.05 -14.04
N PRO A 53 3.60 -7.44 -15.31
CA PRO A 53 4.59 -8.17 -16.09
C PRO A 53 5.90 -7.39 -16.29
N PHE A 54 5.81 -6.07 -16.49
CA PHE A 54 7.01 -5.23 -16.61
C PHE A 54 7.80 -5.15 -15.31
N ALA A 55 7.13 -5.16 -14.15
CA ALA A 55 7.80 -5.23 -12.86
C ALA A 55 8.58 -6.53 -12.69
N VAL A 56 8.01 -7.67 -13.11
CA VAL A 56 8.69 -8.97 -13.10
C VAL A 56 9.87 -8.98 -14.06
N ILE A 57 9.71 -8.47 -15.27
CA ILE A 57 10.79 -8.36 -16.27
C ILE A 57 11.92 -7.47 -15.74
N ALA A 58 11.61 -6.33 -15.13
CA ALA A 58 12.61 -5.47 -14.51
C ALA A 58 13.38 -6.21 -13.40
N CYS A 59 12.69 -6.93 -12.53
CA CYS A 59 13.34 -7.74 -11.50
C CYS A 59 14.21 -8.87 -12.10
N TRP A 60 13.76 -9.49 -13.19
CA TRP A 60 14.56 -10.47 -13.94
C TRP A 60 15.85 -9.86 -14.48
N ILE A 61 15.75 -8.67 -15.12
CA ILE A 61 16.91 -7.95 -15.64
C ILE A 61 17.86 -7.57 -14.50
N LEU A 62 17.34 -7.05 -13.39
CA LEU A 62 18.14 -6.70 -12.22
C LEU A 62 18.89 -7.91 -11.68
N ALA A 63 18.20 -9.03 -11.49
CA ALA A 63 18.82 -10.26 -11.00
C ALA A 63 19.88 -10.81 -11.97
N ARG A 64 19.66 -10.71 -13.29
CA ARG A 64 20.65 -11.08 -14.32
C ARG A 64 21.87 -10.17 -14.24
N ASP A 65 21.67 -8.86 -14.22
CA ASP A 65 22.77 -7.88 -14.30
C ASP A 65 23.64 -7.90 -13.03
N ILE A 66 23.04 -8.19 -11.87
CA ILE A 66 23.75 -8.23 -10.60
C ILE A 66 24.42 -9.60 -10.32
N SER A 67 23.83 -10.71 -10.79
CA SER A 67 24.36 -12.07 -10.58
C SER A 67 25.20 -12.61 -11.73
N GLY A 68 25.10 -12.02 -12.91
CA GLY A 68 25.71 -12.53 -14.15
C GLY A 68 25.11 -13.85 -14.65
N SER A 69 23.97 -14.31 -14.13
CA SER A 69 23.41 -15.65 -14.42
C SER A 69 21.95 -15.56 -14.88
N LEU A 70 21.67 -16.06 -16.09
CA LEU A 70 20.30 -16.19 -16.61
C LEU A 70 19.44 -17.14 -15.76
N ARG A 71 20.02 -18.21 -15.24
CA ARG A 71 19.28 -19.18 -14.40
C ARG A 71 18.88 -18.55 -13.08
N THR A 72 19.77 -17.80 -12.45
CA THR A 72 19.46 -17.02 -11.24
C THR A 72 18.35 -16.01 -11.53
N ALA A 73 18.44 -15.29 -12.64
CA ALA A 73 17.42 -14.31 -13.03
C ALA A 73 16.05 -14.96 -13.22
N THR A 74 15.99 -16.12 -13.89
CA THR A 74 14.73 -16.83 -14.13
C THR A 74 14.14 -17.37 -12.82
N VAL A 75 14.95 -17.94 -11.94
CA VAL A 75 14.49 -18.35 -10.60
C VAL A 75 13.99 -17.16 -9.81
N ALA A 76 14.68 -16.02 -9.84
CA ALA A 76 14.25 -14.80 -9.18
C ALA A 76 12.89 -14.29 -9.71
N ALA A 77 12.71 -14.26 -11.01
CA ALA A 77 11.45 -13.87 -11.64
C ALA A 77 10.29 -14.79 -11.23
N LEU A 78 10.51 -16.11 -11.26
CA LEU A 78 9.50 -17.09 -10.84
C LEU A 78 9.14 -16.94 -9.36
N LEU A 79 10.12 -16.69 -8.48
CA LEU A 79 9.88 -16.42 -7.06
C LEU A 79 9.02 -15.17 -6.85
N ILE A 80 9.16 -14.16 -7.70
CA ILE A 80 8.33 -12.94 -7.64
C ILE A 80 6.93 -13.19 -8.19
N VAL A 81 6.81 -13.80 -9.38
CA VAL A 81 5.52 -14.11 -10.02
C VAL A 81 4.65 -14.94 -9.10
N PHE A 82 5.23 -15.95 -8.47
CA PHE A 82 4.53 -16.86 -7.56
C PHE A 82 4.60 -16.43 -6.09
N SER A 83 5.09 -15.22 -5.80
CA SER A 83 4.97 -14.64 -4.48
C SER A 83 3.49 -14.43 -4.15
N PRO A 84 2.97 -15.00 -3.06
CA PRO A 84 1.59 -14.83 -2.65
C PRO A 84 1.20 -13.35 -2.54
N VAL A 85 2.10 -12.53 -2.01
CA VAL A 85 1.87 -11.10 -1.84
C VAL A 85 1.81 -10.39 -3.20
N PHE A 86 2.66 -10.76 -4.15
CA PHE A 86 2.64 -10.19 -5.49
C PHE A 86 1.35 -10.58 -6.24
N VAL A 87 0.92 -11.84 -6.14
CA VAL A 87 -0.31 -12.34 -6.75
C VAL A 87 -1.54 -11.62 -6.18
N LEU A 88 -1.62 -11.48 -4.85
CA LEU A 88 -2.77 -10.85 -4.19
C LEU A 88 -2.89 -9.35 -4.53
N TYR A 89 -1.77 -8.63 -4.56
CA TYR A 89 -1.78 -7.18 -4.74
C TYR A 89 -1.53 -6.73 -6.17
N GLY A 90 -1.09 -7.62 -7.06
CA GLY A 90 -0.81 -7.33 -8.46
C GLY A 90 -2.02 -6.85 -9.28
N GLY A 91 -3.22 -7.21 -8.85
CA GLY A 91 -4.47 -6.80 -9.51
C GLY A 91 -5.20 -5.64 -8.81
N GLN A 92 -4.62 -5.04 -7.79
CA GLN A 92 -5.27 -3.96 -7.02
C GLN A 92 -4.80 -2.58 -7.48
N VAL A 93 -5.69 -1.59 -7.43
CA VAL A 93 -5.36 -0.17 -7.74
C VAL A 93 -4.60 0.40 -6.54
N MET A 94 -3.31 0.07 -6.48
CA MET A 94 -2.42 0.46 -5.39
C MET A 94 -1.04 0.83 -5.95
N THR A 95 -0.26 1.51 -5.13
CA THR A 95 1.10 1.94 -5.48
C THR A 95 2.13 0.81 -5.48
N ASP A 96 1.77 -0.39 -5.02
CA ASP A 96 2.70 -1.48 -4.72
C ASP A 96 3.44 -1.99 -5.97
N VAL A 97 2.72 -2.40 -6.99
CA VAL A 97 3.32 -2.89 -8.26
C VAL A 97 4.05 -1.78 -9.02
N PRO A 98 3.47 -0.58 -9.21
CA PRO A 98 4.23 0.55 -9.77
C PRO A 98 5.53 0.83 -9.02
N SER A 99 5.54 0.70 -7.70
CA SER A 99 6.73 0.92 -6.87
C SER A 99 7.80 -0.15 -7.11
N VAL A 100 7.43 -1.41 -7.26
CA VAL A 100 8.36 -2.49 -7.64
C VAL A 100 8.98 -2.21 -9.01
N LEU A 101 8.16 -1.80 -9.99
CA LEU A 101 8.62 -1.49 -11.33
C LEU A 101 9.62 -0.34 -11.35
N ILE A 102 9.27 0.80 -10.76
CA ILE A 102 10.14 1.98 -10.76
C ILE A 102 11.42 1.71 -9.98
N LEU A 103 11.34 1.02 -8.83
CA LEU A 103 12.50 0.66 -8.02
C LEU A 103 13.45 -0.27 -8.79
N ALA A 104 12.94 -1.37 -9.35
CA ALA A 104 13.77 -2.30 -10.10
C ALA A 104 14.41 -1.62 -11.32
N THR A 105 13.66 -0.79 -12.05
CA THR A 105 14.14 -0.03 -13.20
C THR A 105 15.23 0.97 -12.79
N SER A 106 15.03 1.70 -11.68
CA SER A 106 16.02 2.65 -11.17
C SER A 106 17.32 1.95 -10.76
N LEU A 107 17.21 0.81 -10.08
CA LEU A 107 18.35 -0.02 -9.67
C LEU A 107 19.12 -0.54 -10.89
N ILE A 108 18.44 -1.00 -11.95
CA ILE A 108 19.09 -1.47 -13.19
C ILE A 108 19.86 -0.34 -13.85
N ILE A 109 19.21 0.80 -14.06
CA ILE A 109 19.82 1.95 -14.75
C ILE A 109 21.01 2.46 -13.97
N HIS A 110 20.88 2.61 -12.65
CA HIS A 110 21.97 3.01 -11.77
C HIS A 110 23.12 2.00 -11.81
N LEU A 111 22.85 0.69 -11.65
CA LEU A 111 23.84 -0.37 -11.69
C LEU A 111 24.64 -0.35 -13.01
N ARG A 112 23.94 -0.29 -14.15
CA ARG A 112 24.57 -0.20 -15.47
C ARG A 112 25.37 1.08 -15.64
N GLY A 113 24.85 2.20 -15.13
CA GLY A 113 25.56 3.49 -15.14
C GLY A 113 26.89 3.40 -14.40
N VAL A 114 26.90 2.80 -13.23
CA VAL A 114 28.10 2.56 -12.43
C VAL A 114 29.07 1.62 -13.12
N GLN A 115 28.59 0.45 -13.61
CA GLN A 115 29.41 -0.55 -14.30
C GLN A 115 30.04 -0.02 -15.58
N GLN A 116 29.29 0.74 -16.39
CA GLN A 116 29.72 1.30 -17.65
C GLN A 116 30.43 2.66 -17.49
N ARG A 117 30.53 3.18 -16.28
CA ARG A 117 31.02 4.54 -15.96
C ARG A 117 30.31 5.66 -16.75
N LYS A 118 29.01 5.45 -17.04
CA LYS A 118 28.14 6.42 -17.73
C LYS A 118 27.40 7.25 -16.70
N PHE A 119 27.91 8.43 -16.41
CA PHE A 119 27.41 9.30 -15.37
C PHE A 119 25.92 9.67 -15.53
N TRP A 120 25.49 9.96 -16.74
CA TRP A 120 24.08 10.30 -16.99
C TRP A 120 23.11 9.16 -16.62
N LEU A 121 23.51 7.89 -16.79
CA LEU A 121 22.71 6.75 -16.32
C LEU A 121 22.64 6.69 -14.79
N VAL A 122 23.74 7.03 -14.11
CA VAL A 122 23.75 7.10 -12.63
C VAL A 122 22.77 8.15 -12.15
N LEU A 123 22.76 9.34 -12.78
CA LEU A 123 21.80 10.40 -12.46
C LEU A 123 20.35 10.02 -12.78
N VAL A 124 20.10 9.41 -13.94
CA VAL A 124 18.75 8.95 -14.32
C VAL A 124 18.26 7.88 -13.34
N GLY A 125 19.10 6.91 -12.97
CA GLY A 125 18.75 5.89 -11.99
C GLY A 125 18.43 6.51 -10.61
N ALA A 126 19.26 7.44 -10.14
CA ALA A 126 19.02 8.15 -8.90
C ALA A 126 17.74 9.02 -8.95
N GLY A 127 17.51 9.70 -10.08
CA GLY A 127 16.30 10.49 -10.32
C GLY A 127 15.02 9.65 -10.32
N LEU A 128 15.04 8.50 -11.02
CA LEU A 128 13.89 7.57 -11.00
C LEU A 128 13.63 7.02 -9.61
N MET A 129 14.68 6.74 -8.82
CA MET A 129 14.52 6.32 -7.42
C MET A 129 13.89 7.44 -6.58
N GLY A 130 14.33 8.69 -6.75
CA GLY A 130 13.73 9.85 -6.11
C GLY A 130 12.25 10.05 -6.48
N LEU A 131 11.92 9.97 -7.77
CA LEU A 131 10.52 9.98 -8.22
C LEU A 131 9.73 8.81 -7.63
N GLY A 132 10.35 7.65 -7.49
CA GLY A 132 9.73 6.47 -6.88
C GLY A 132 9.31 6.70 -5.43
N VAL A 133 10.00 7.56 -4.67
CA VAL A 133 9.58 7.95 -3.30
C VAL A 133 8.20 8.60 -3.32
N ASN A 134 7.84 9.31 -4.40
CA ASN A 134 6.52 9.89 -4.59
C ASN A 134 5.44 8.88 -5.06
N LEU A 135 5.83 7.63 -5.35
CA LEU A 135 4.91 6.49 -5.43
C LEU A 135 4.76 5.80 -4.09
N ARG A 136 5.91 5.60 -3.42
CA ARG A 136 5.96 4.94 -2.12
C ARG A 136 7.21 5.33 -1.35
N GLU A 137 7.03 5.85 -0.17
CA GLU A 137 8.08 6.36 0.72
C GLU A 137 9.16 5.31 1.04
N THR A 138 8.81 4.02 1.03
CA THR A 138 9.74 2.92 1.30
C THR A 138 10.88 2.80 0.29
N ILE A 139 10.73 3.36 -0.91
CA ILE A 139 11.80 3.43 -1.91
C ILE A 139 12.95 4.32 -1.42
N GLY A 140 12.67 5.31 -0.59
CA GLY A 140 13.67 6.18 0.01
C GLY A 140 14.73 5.43 0.83
N PHE A 141 14.35 4.29 1.42
CA PHE A 141 15.31 3.45 2.17
C PHE A 141 16.39 2.80 1.29
N TYR A 142 16.25 2.85 -0.03
CA TYR A 142 17.28 2.39 -0.96
C TYR A 142 18.38 3.45 -1.25
N ALA A 143 18.29 4.66 -0.68
CA ALA A 143 19.31 5.69 -0.83
C ALA A 143 20.75 5.21 -0.50
N PRO A 144 21.00 4.34 0.52
CA PRO A 144 22.34 3.79 0.77
C PRO A 144 22.93 3.04 -0.42
N TRP A 145 22.10 2.45 -1.29
CA TRP A 145 22.54 1.83 -2.52
C TRP A 145 23.23 2.83 -3.46
N LEU A 146 22.68 4.03 -3.60
CA LEU A 146 23.25 5.08 -4.46
C LEU A 146 24.64 5.49 -4.00
N VAL A 147 24.87 5.49 -2.69
CA VAL A 147 26.14 5.89 -2.09
C VAL A 147 27.18 4.77 -2.16
N LEU A 148 26.79 3.55 -1.82
CA LEU A 148 27.76 2.48 -1.57
C LEU A 148 28.06 1.62 -2.82
N SER A 149 27.07 1.43 -3.71
CA SER A 149 27.25 0.55 -4.86
C SER A 149 28.35 1.00 -5.86
N PRO A 150 28.59 2.32 -6.10
CA PRO A 150 29.69 2.73 -6.97
C PRO A 150 31.06 2.25 -6.47
N PHE A 151 31.32 2.39 -5.17
CA PHE A 151 32.58 2.01 -4.56
C PHE A 151 32.76 0.48 -4.53
N LEU A 152 31.70 -0.27 -4.30
CA LEU A 152 31.72 -1.74 -4.40
C LEU A 152 31.97 -2.24 -5.83
N LEU A 153 31.59 -1.46 -6.82
CA LEU A 153 31.79 -1.76 -8.24
C LEU A 153 33.08 -1.16 -8.79
N GLY A 154 34.00 -0.76 -7.93
CA GLY A 154 35.37 -0.39 -8.29
C GLY A 154 35.57 1.10 -8.63
N TRP A 155 34.67 1.98 -8.22
CA TRP A 155 34.95 3.39 -8.23
C TRP A 155 35.95 3.71 -7.09
N LYS A 156 36.82 4.67 -7.35
CA LYS A 156 37.82 5.08 -6.36
C LYS A 156 37.31 6.23 -5.51
N LEU A 157 37.81 6.37 -4.29
CA LEU A 157 37.49 7.51 -3.42
C LEU A 157 38.25 8.78 -3.87
N GLN A 158 38.12 9.14 -5.15
CA GLN A 158 38.69 10.34 -5.72
C GLN A 158 37.64 11.47 -5.73
N ARG A 159 38.09 12.72 -5.70
CA ARG A 159 37.22 13.90 -5.66
C ARG A 159 36.10 13.86 -6.73
N ARG A 160 36.47 13.43 -7.95
CA ARG A 160 35.55 13.36 -9.08
C ARG A 160 34.41 12.35 -8.81
N GLU A 161 34.73 11.13 -8.41
CA GLU A 161 33.75 10.07 -8.13
C GLU A 161 32.90 10.43 -6.93
N ILE A 162 33.47 11.00 -5.86
CA ILE A 162 32.73 11.48 -4.70
C ILE A 162 31.72 12.56 -5.12
N LEU A 163 32.14 13.52 -5.96
CA LEU A 163 31.26 14.58 -6.45
C LEU A 163 30.13 14.00 -7.30
N LEU A 164 30.39 12.97 -8.13
CA LEU A 164 29.40 12.29 -8.93
C LEU A 164 28.35 11.56 -8.05
N VAL A 165 28.79 10.86 -7.01
CA VAL A 165 27.91 10.23 -6.03
C VAL A 165 27.09 11.28 -5.28
N ALA A 166 27.72 12.36 -4.81
CA ALA A 166 27.04 13.46 -4.14
C ALA A 166 25.97 14.10 -5.04
N THR A 167 26.29 14.32 -6.33
CA THR A 167 25.31 14.84 -7.32
C THR A 167 24.14 13.86 -7.52
N SER A 168 24.41 12.54 -7.58
CA SER A 168 23.35 11.56 -7.72
C SER A 168 22.42 11.54 -6.51
N VAL A 169 22.98 11.65 -5.30
CA VAL A 169 22.20 11.76 -4.06
C VAL A 169 21.41 13.08 -4.02
N ALA A 170 21.99 14.18 -4.49
CA ALA A 170 21.29 15.47 -4.58
C ALA A 170 20.10 15.38 -5.55
N VAL A 171 20.28 14.78 -6.74
CA VAL A 171 19.19 14.56 -7.71
C VAL A 171 18.09 13.68 -7.10
N PHE A 172 18.47 12.60 -6.44
CA PHE A 172 17.53 11.78 -5.70
C PHE A 172 16.75 12.59 -4.67
N ALA A 173 17.43 13.36 -3.81
CA ALA A 173 16.81 14.13 -2.75
C ALA A 173 15.86 15.22 -3.28
N VAL A 174 16.28 15.94 -4.34
CA VAL A 174 15.43 16.95 -4.98
C VAL A 174 14.17 16.35 -5.56
N LEU A 175 14.25 15.22 -6.26
CA LEU A 175 13.08 14.57 -6.85
C LEU A 175 12.22 13.82 -5.81
N ALA A 176 12.81 13.34 -4.72
CA ALA A 176 12.08 12.71 -3.63
C ALA A 176 11.30 13.72 -2.77
N LEU A 177 11.92 14.85 -2.45
CA LEU A 177 11.41 15.81 -1.47
C LEU A 177 10.88 17.11 -2.09
N GLY A 178 11.30 17.45 -3.31
CA GLY A 178 10.97 18.73 -3.95
C GLY A 178 9.47 18.93 -4.11
N TRP A 179 8.76 17.87 -4.47
CA TRP A 179 7.31 17.91 -4.60
C TRP A 179 6.61 18.11 -3.25
N PHE A 180 7.05 17.39 -2.23
CA PHE A 180 6.58 17.59 -0.86
C PHE A 180 6.88 19.00 -0.37
N ALA A 181 8.11 19.47 -0.57
CA ALA A 181 8.53 20.80 -0.15
C ALA A 181 7.70 21.90 -0.85
N PHE A 182 7.44 21.75 -2.14
CA PHE A 182 6.60 22.69 -2.91
C PHE A 182 5.21 22.80 -2.27
N TRP A 183 4.48 21.71 -2.10
CA TRP A 183 3.13 21.74 -1.53
C TRP A 183 3.13 22.17 -0.06
N PHE A 184 4.13 21.73 0.71
CA PHE A 184 4.25 22.11 2.11
C PHE A 184 4.47 23.62 2.30
N ILE A 185 5.17 24.27 1.37
CA ILE A 185 5.43 25.71 1.43
C ILE A 185 4.24 26.51 0.89
N THR A 186 3.63 26.06 -0.19
CA THR A 186 2.65 26.83 -0.94
C THR A 186 1.21 26.61 -0.51
N ASP A 187 0.88 25.48 0.13
CA ASP A 187 -0.50 25.09 0.45
C ASP A 187 -0.68 24.87 1.96
N GLU A 188 -1.49 25.73 2.59
CA GLU A 188 -1.79 25.63 4.01
C GLU A 188 -2.61 24.38 4.36
N HIS A 189 -3.56 24.01 3.50
CA HIS A 189 -4.35 22.79 3.71
C HIS A 189 -3.48 21.54 3.66
N TYR A 190 -2.52 21.49 2.75
CA TYR A 190 -1.56 20.39 2.68
C TYR A 190 -0.74 20.27 3.98
N ARG A 191 -0.26 21.40 4.54
CA ARG A 191 0.44 21.44 5.84
C ARG A 191 -0.43 20.90 6.96
N TYR A 192 -1.67 21.37 7.05
CA TYR A 192 -2.61 20.92 8.08
C TYR A 192 -2.81 19.41 8.06
N VAL A 193 -3.02 18.87 6.89
CA VAL A 193 -3.21 17.44 6.73
C VAL A 193 -1.94 16.64 7.02
N TRP A 194 -0.77 17.17 6.64
CA TRP A 194 0.50 16.54 6.97
C TRP A 194 0.72 16.48 8.47
N TYR A 195 0.42 17.53 9.21
CA TYR A 195 0.50 17.52 10.67
C TYR A 195 -0.46 16.51 11.29
N GLY A 196 -1.70 16.46 10.84
CA GLY A 196 -2.68 15.47 11.29
C GLY A 196 -2.23 14.03 11.03
N TRP A 197 -1.65 13.77 9.85
CA TRP A 197 -1.06 12.47 9.53
C TRP A 197 0.12 12.15 10.45
N ARG A 198 1.03 13.10 10.69
CA ARG A 198 2.17 12.93 11.59
C ARG A 198 1.73 12.59 13.01
N GLU A 199 0.74 13.27 13.54
CA GLU A 199 0.18 12.99 14.86
C GLU A 199 -0.44 11.59 14.90
N SER A 200 -1.25 11.23 13.91
CA SER A 200 -1.82 9.88 13.80
C SER A 200 -0.75 8.80 13.76
N MET A 201 0.36 9.02 13.05
CA MET A 201 1.48 8.08 12.99
C MET A 201 2.22 7.99 14.32
N ARG A 202 2.36 9.10 15.03
CA ARG A 202 2.95 9.14 16.37
C ARG A 202 2.11 8.36 17.37
N ASP A 203 0.80 8.55 17.35
CA ASP A 203 -0.14 7.84 18.22
C ASP A 203 -0.15 6.34 17.92
N GLU A 204 -0.11 5.98 16.65
CA GLU A 204 -0.04 4.58 16.22
C GLU A 204 1.27 3.94 16.69
N SER A 205 2.40 4.61 16.54
CA SER A 205 3.70 4.14 17.04
C SER A 205 3.72 4.01 18.57
N ALA A 206 3.06 4.92 19.29
CA ALA A 206 2.96 4.85 20.74
C ALA A 206 2.09 3.67 21.23
N ARG A 207 1.00 3.38 20.51
CA ARG A 207 0.13 2.21 20.80
C ARG A 207 0.83 0.88 20.55
N HIS A 208 1.78 0.87 19.63
CA HIS A 208 2.49 -0.33 19.18
C HIS A 208 4.00 -0.17 19.29
N PRO A 209 4.53 -0.03 20.53
CA PRO A 209 5.96 0.14 20.72
C PRO A 209 6.73 -1.07 20.16
N VAL A 210 7.94 -0.79 19.67
CA VAL A 210 8.87 -1.81 19.21
C VAL A 210 9.05 -2.86 20.29
N ALA A 211 8.64 -4.08 20.04
CA ALA A 211 8.73 -5.17 20.97
C ALA A 211 9.11 -6.47 20.25
N LEU A 212 9.79 -7.37 20.95
CA LEU A 212 10.14 -8.71 20.46
C LEU A 212 8.92 -9.49 19.96
N ARG A 213 7.73 -9.24 20.52
CA ARG A 213 6.46 -9.84 20.06
C ARG A 213 6.16 -9.53 18.59
N ASN A 214 6.71 -8.46 18.03
CA ASN A 214 6.52 -8.09 16.63
C ASN A 214 7.38 -8.92 15.66
N ILE A 215 8.37 -9.66 16.16
CA ILE A 215 9.24 -10.49 15.32
C ILE A 215 8.44 -11.63 14.67
N ARG A 216 7.52 -12.27 15.40
CA ARG A 216 6.72 -13.38 14.86
C ARG A 216 5.88 -12.98 13.63
N PRO A 217 5.05 -11.91 13.64
CA PRO A 217 4.38 -11.43 12.45
C PRO A 217 5.36 -11.10 11.31
N TYR A 218 6.49 -10.47 11.61
CA TYR A 218 7.53 -10.17 10.64
C TYR A 218 8.03 -11.41 9.92
N VAL A 219 8.42 -12.44 10.65
CA VAL A 219 8.89 -13.71 10.11
C VAL A 219 7.83 -14.35 9.22
N ILE A 220 6.57 -14.37 9.67
CA ILE A 220 5.44 -14.93 8.90
C ILE A 220 5.25 -14.14 7.61
N PHE A 221 5.24 -12.82 7.65
CA PHE A 221 5.06 -11.99 6.45
C PHE A 221 6.21 -12.14 5.46
N TYR A 222 7.44 -12.22 5.96
CA TYR A 222 8.59 -12.42 5.12
C TYR A 222 8.56 -13.79 4.45
N PHE A 223 8.15 -14.82 5.19
CA PHE A 223 7.94 -16.15 4.65
C PHE A 223 6.85 -16.17 3.56
N ILE A 224 5.71 -15.53 3.79
CA ILE A 224 4.62 -15.46 2.82
C ILE A 224 5.03 -14.67 1.56
N SER A 225 5.83 -13.62 1.72
CA SER A 225 6.26 -12.79 0.59
C SER A 225 7.23 -13.50 -0.34
N ALA A 226 8.16 -14.28 0.22
CA ALA A 226 9.19 -14.97 -0.54
C ALA A 226 9.61 -16.29 0.15
N PRO A 227 8.75 -17.33 0.17
CA PRO A 227 8.92 -18.49 1.04
C PRO A 227 10.24 -19.26 0.85
N LEU A 228 10.66 -19.52 -0.39
CA LEU A 228 11.93 -20.20 -0.64
C LEU A 228 13.14 -19.32 -0.32
N VAL A 229 13.01 -18.01 -0.58
CA VAL A 229 14.05 -17.04 -0.22
C VAL A 229 14.18 -16.95 1.30
N PHE A 230 13.07 -17.02 2.01
CA PHE A 230 13.06 -17.03 3.48
C PHE A 230 13.89 -18.18 4.05
N LEU A 231 13.82 -19.38 3.47
CA LEU A 231 14.63 -20.51 3.89
C LEU A 231 16.13 -20.27 3.68
N THR A 232 16.51 -19.40 2.74
CA THR A 232 17.91 -19.04 2.50
C THR A 232 18.40 -17.84 3.31
N ILE A 233 17.49 -17.06 3.95
CA ILE A 233 17.84 -15.83 4.67
C ILE A 233 18.96 -16.00 5.70
N PRO A 234 18.96 -16.99 6.59
CA PRO A 234 20.02 -17.09 7.57
C PRO A 234 21.38 -17.50 6.96
N PHE A 235 21.36 -18.15 5.81
CA PHE A 235 22.57 -18.70 5.20
C PHE A 235 23.11 -17.85 4.05
N ALA A 236 22.24 -17.34 3.20
CA ALA A 236 22.63 -16.61 2.00
C ALA A 236 23.57 -15.43 2.27
N PRO A 237 23.27 -14.50 3.20
CA PRO A 237 24.17 -13.39 3.50
C PRO A 237 25.49 -13.85 4.14
N ILE A 238 25.46 -14.88 4.99
CA ILE A 238 26.69 -15.42 5.62
C ILE A 238 27.57 -16.09 4.57
N LEU A 239 27.00 -16.91 3.71
CA LEU A 239 27.73 -17.59 2.64
C LEU A 239 28.28 -16.59 1.63
N GLU A 240 27.51 -15.59 1.28
CA GLU A 240 27.94 -14.52 0.37
C GLU A 240 29.10 -13.73 0.98
N TRP A 241 28.98 -13.32 2.24
CA TRP A 241 30.03 -12.61 2.96
C TRP A 241 31.34 -13.41 3.04
N ARG A 242 31.25 -14.71 3.35
CA ARG A 242 32.42 -15.59 3.40
C ARG A 242 33.11 -15.73 2.05
N LYS A 243 32.35 -15.76 0.95
CA LYS A 243 32.87 -16.00 -0.40
C LYS A 243 33.35 -14.73 -1.09
N HIS A 244 32.57 -13.67 -1.00
CA HIS A 244 32.74 -12.44 -1.78
C HIS A 244 32.87 -11.18 -0.92
N ARG A 245 32.87 -11.32 0.41
CA ARG A 245 32.76 -10.21 1.35
C ARG A 245 31.49 -9.40 1.03
N LEU A 246 31.57 -8.07 1.00
CA LEU A 246 30.43 -7.21 0.65
C LEU A 246 30.28 -7.14 -0.88
N SER A 247 29.49 -8.06 -1.45
CA SER A 247 29.13 -8.01 -2.87
C SER A 247 27.97 -7.04 -3.12
N PRO A 248 27.76 -6.56 -4.37
CA PRO A 248 26.60 -5.76 -4.72
C PRO A 248 25.26 -6.45 -4.42
N MET A 249 25.16 -7.77 -4.60
CA MET A 249 23.96 -8.53 -4.22
C MET A 249 23.72 -8.50 -2.72
N LEU A 250 24.78 -8.67 -1.92
CA LEU A 250 24.66 -8.61 -0.46
C LEU A 250 24.29 -7.22 0.02
N LEU A 251 24.89 -6.17 -0.56
CA LEU A 251 24.50 -4.79 -0.24
C LEU A 251 23.02 -4.56 -0.55
N LEU A 252 22.55 -4.96 -1.72
CA LEU A 252 21.17 -4.79 -2.11
C LEU A 252 20.20 -5.52 -1.16
N TRP A 253 20.58 -6.74 -0.77
CA TRP A 253 19.83 -7.54 0.21
C TRP A 253 19.80 -6.86 1.58
N LEU A 254 20.93 -6.34 2.06
CA LEU A 254 21.01 -5.63 3.35
C LEU A 254 20.16 -4.38 3.36
N VAL A 255 20.21 -3.57 2.31
CA VAL A 255 19.43 -2.34 2.17
C VAL A 255 17.93 -2.67 2.16
N ALA A 256 17.50 -3.66 1.39
CA ALA A 256 16.11 -4.07 1.31
C ALA A 256 15.60 -4.67 2.63
N SER A 257 16.41 -5.49 3.29
CA SER A 257 16.08 -6.09 4.58
C SER A 257 15.99 -5.04 5.67
N PHE A 258 16.92 -4.08 5.73
CA PHE A 258 16.89 -2.98 6.66
C PHE A 258 15.67 -2.08 6.46
N ALA A 259 15.32 -1.78 5.21
CA ALA A 259 14.11 -1.04 4.87
C ALA A 259 12.85 -1.75 5.40
N ASN A 260 12.75 -3.06 5.20
CA ASN A 260 11.64 -3.85 5.70
C ASN A 260 11.60 -3.90 7.24
N VAL A 261 12.76 -4.03 7.90
CA VAL A 261 12.85 -3.99 9.37
C VAL A 261 12.38 -2.64 9.91
N LEU A 262 12.86 -1.53 9.34
CA LEU A 262 12.44 -0.19 9.78
C LEU A 262 10.93 0.03 9.64
N LEU A 263 10.35 -0.38 8.52
CA LEU A 263 8.91 -0.31 8.32
C LEU A 263 8.16 -1.09 9.37
N PHE A 264 8.61 -2.29 9.64
CA PHE A 264 7.94 -3.22 10.51
C PHE A 264 7.97 -2.76 11.97
N PHE A 265 9.07 -2.19 12.41
CA PHE A 265 9.20 -1.69 13.77
C PHE A 265 8.50 -0.34 14.00
N ASN A 266 8.34 0.47 12.96
CA ASN A 266 7.67 1.76 13.08
C ASN A 266 6.17 1.72 12.75
N TYR A 267 5.67 0.63 12.20
CA TYR A 267 4.29 0.49 11.77
C TYR A 267 3.62 -0.68 12.50
N SER A 268 2.53 -0.42 13.18
CA SER A 268 1.73 -1.47 13.83
C SER A 268 1.01 -2.40 12.87
N THR A 269 1.34 -2.35 11.62
CA THR A 269 0.67 -3.09 10.56
C THR A 269 0.94 -4.58 10.67
N THR A 270 0.45 -5.17 11.74
CA THR A 270 0.37 -6.62 11.87
C THR A 270 -0.33 -7.32 10.71
N VAL A 271 -0.87 -6.58 9.74
CA VAL A 271 -1.80 -7.12 8.76
C VAL A 271 -1.48 -6.72 7.31
N ASN A 272 -0.54 -5.84 7.03
CA ASN A 272 -0.37 -5.32 5.67
C ASN A 272 0.83 -5.94 4.94
N TRP A 273 0.67 -7.16 4.45
CA TRP A 273 1.69 -7.93 3.71
C TRP A 273 2.26 -7.21 2.48
N ARG A 274 1.50 -6.28 1.91
CA ARG A 274 1.90 -5.49 0.73
C ARG A 274 3.19 -4.69 0.93
N TYR A 275 3.52 -4.32 2.17
CA TYR A 275 4.73 -3.55 2.44
C TYR A 275 6.03 -4.28 2.08
N PHE A 276 5.98 -5.61 1.99
CA PHE A 276 7.13 -6.42 1.58
C PHE A 276 7.40 -6.40 0.07
N LEU A 277 6.43 -5.97 -0.75
CA LEU A 277 6.59 -5.96 -2.20
C LEU A 277 7.80 -5.13 -2.65
N THR A 278 8.01 -3.96 -2.05
CA THR A 278 9.17 -3.12 -2.35
C THR A 278 10.51 -3.73 -1.89
N GLY A 279 10.49 -4.72 -1.00
CA GLY A 279 11.68 -5.47 -0.61
C GLY A 279 12.10 -6.56 -1.61
N LEU A 280 11.14 -7.08 -2.39
CA LEU A 280 11.40 -8.22 -3.29
C LEU A 280 12.54 -7.95 -4.30
N PRO A 281 12.63 -6.81 -4.99
CA PRO A 281 13.73 -6.53 -5.91
C PRO A 281 15.11 -6.63 -5.27
N GLY A 282 15.22 -6.32 -3.98
CA GLY A 282 16.48 -6.35 -3.26
C GLY A 282 16.84 -7.72 -2.68
N ILE A 283 15.84 -8.45 -2.19
CA ILE A 283 16.04 -9.70 -1.45
C ILE A 283 16.15 -10.91 -2.38
N VAL A 284 15.30 -10.97 -3.39
CA VAL A 284 15.12 -12.16 -4.21
C VAL A 284 16.36 -12.51 -5.06
N PRO A 285 17.15 -11.57 -5.62
CA PRO A 285 18.34 -11.93 -6.40
C PRO A 285 19.36 -12.76 -5.61
N LEU A 286 19.71 -12.35 -4.39
CA LEU A 286 20.63 -13.09 -3.53
C LEU A 286 20.04 -14.44 -3.09
N GLY A 287 18.76 -14.46 -2.73
CA GLY A 287 18.06 -15.68 -2.36
C GLY A 287 18.03 -16.70 -3.49
N ALA A 288 17.70 -16.28 -4.71
CA ALA A 288 17.68 -17.14 -5.89
C ALA A 288 19.07 -17.68 -6.24
N TYR A 289 20.09 -16.84 -6.16
CA TYR A 289 21.49 -17.25 -6.39
C TYR A 289 21.92 -18.37 -5.43
N TRP A 290 21.70 -18.16 -4.13
CA TRP A 290 22.09 -19.16 -3.13
C TRP A 290 21.19 -20.38 -3.10
N LEU A 291 19.90 -20.25 -3.42
CA LEU A 291 19.01 -21.39 -3.61
C LEU A 291 19.56 -22.35 -4.69
N LEU A 292 19.95 -21.81 -5.84
CA LEU A 292 20.58 -22.59 -6.91
C LEU A 292 21.90 -23.20 -6.47
N ARG A 293 22.75 -22.47 -5.77
CA ARG A 293 24.05 -22.96 -5.30
C ARG A 293 23.87 -24.07 -4.26
N ILE A 294 22.99 -23.93 -3.32
CA ILE A 294 22.68 -24.96 -2.31
C ILE A 294 22.12 -26.20 -2.99
N ALA A 295 21.20 -26.05 -3.93
CA ALA A 295 20.69 -27.18 -4.71
C ALA A 295 21.75 -27.85 -5.59
N GLN A 296 22.76 -27.11 -6.05
CA GLN A 296 23.87 -27.66 -6.85
C GLN A 296 24.80 -28.60 -6.06
N TRP A 297 24.94 -28.39 -4.74
CA TRP A 297 25.84 -29.22 -3.92
C TRP A 297 25.52 -30.73 -4.00
N PRO A 298 24.26 -31.17 -3.72
CA PRO A 298 23.92 -32.59 -3.84
C PRO A 298 23.77 -33.05 -5.31
N LEU A 299 23.35 -32.16 -6.22
CA LEU A 299 22.99 -32.51 -7.60
C LEU A 299 24.14 -32.42 -8.57
N LYS A 300 25.30 -31.91 -8.12
CA LYS A 300 26.57 -31.75 -8.85
C LYS A 300 26.52 -30.93 -10.15
N THR A 301 25.35 -30.77 -10.77
CA THR A 301 25.19 -30.04 -12.02
C THR A 301 24.21 -28.87 -11.85
N GLU A 302 24.56 -27.70 -12.39
CA GLU A 302 23.72 -26.49 -12.34
C GLU A 302 22.39 -26.69 -13.07
N ARG A 303 22.34 -27.49 -14.15
CA ARG A 303 21.11 -27.79 -14.88
C ARG A 303 20.12 -28.56 -14.01
N ARG A 304 20.56 -29.58 -13.27
CA ARG A 304 19.70 -30.34 -12.35
C ARG A 304 19.22 -29.47 -11.18
N ALA A 305 20.11 -28.67 -10.61
CA ALA A 305 19.75 -27.73 -9.56
C ALA A 305 18.66 -26.74 -10.02
N TYR A 306 18.82 -26.21 -11.25
CA TYR A 306 17.83 -25.32 -11.84
C TYR A 306 16.45 -25.99 -12.01
N VAL A 307 16.42 -27.21 -12.57
CA VAL A 307 15.18 -27.97 -12.75
C VAL A 307 14.52 -28.23 -11.40
N VAL A 308 15.26 -28.64 -10.37
CA VAL A 308 14.74 -28.88 -9.03
C VAL A 308 14.19 -27.59 -8.41
N CYS A 309 14.92 -26.47 -8.53
CA CYS A 309 14.44 -25.19 -8.02
C CYS A 309 13.12 -24.76 -8.70
N VAL A 310 13.04 -24.87 -10.03
CA VAL A 310 11.80 -24.55 -10.77
C VAL A 310 10.65 -25.47 -10.35
N SER A 311 10.90 -26.77 -10.20
CA SER A 311 9.88 -27.72 -9.74
C SER A 311 9.41 -27.42 -8.31
N LEU A 312 10.30 -27.05 -7.41
CA LEU A 312 9.96 -26.64 -6.05
C LEU A 312 9.12 -25.35 -6.03
N ILE A 313 9.48 -24.36 -6.86
CA ILE A 313 8.70 -23.14 -6.99
C ILE A 313 7.30 -23.46 -7.53
N ALA A 314 7.19 -24.32 -8.55
CA ALA A 314 5.90 -24.71 -9.08
C ALA A 314 5.05 -25.48 -8.04
N ALA A 315 5.64 -26.42 -7.30
CA ALA A 315 4.95 -27.14 -6.24
C ALA A 315 4.46 -26.18 -5.13
N LEU A 316 5.30 -25.23 -4.72
CA LEU A 316 4.89 -24.20 -3.76
C LEU A 316 3.83 -23.28 -4.30
N ALA A 317 3.89 -22.89 -5.57
CA ALA A 317 2.86 -22.06 -6.19
C ALA A 317 1.48 -22.76 -6.14
N ILE A 318 1.44 -24.06 -6.44
CA ILE A 318 0.22 -24.87 -6.34
C ILE A 318 -0.26 -24.95 -4.87
N THR A 319 0.64 -25.23 -3.94
CA THR A 319 0.32 -25.29 -2.51
C THR A 319 -0.24 -23.97 -2.01
N PHE A 320 0.42 -22.86 -2.37
CA PHE A 320 -0.06 -21.53 -1.99
C PHE A 320 -1.37 -21.15 -2.67
N ALA A 321 -1.59 -21.53 -3.91
CA ALA A 321 -2.87 -21.32 -4.57
C ALA A 321 -4.02 -21.98 -3.78
N ILE A 322 -3.80 -23.20 -3.26
CA ILE A 322 -4.76 -23.89 -2.41
C ILE A 322 -4.94 -23.19 -1.05
N VAL A 323 -3.83 -22.85 -0.39
CA VAL A 323 -3.85 -22.22 0.95
C VAL A 323 -4.39 -20.78 0.91
N ILE A 324 -4.08 -20.03 -0.16
CA ILE A 324 -4.54 -18.64 -0.33
C ILE A 324 -5.95 -18.57 -0.90
N HIS A 325 -6.49 -19.66 -1.44
CA HIS A 325 -7.83 -19.66 -2.00
C HIS A 325 -8.90 -19.08 -1.06
N PRO A 326 -8.93 -19.41 0.25
CA PRO A 326 -9.88 -18.79 1.17
C PRO A 326 -9.71 -17.27 1.27
N VAL A 327 -8.47 -16.79 1.32
CA VAL A 327 -8.15 -15.34 1.37
C VAL A 327 -8.56 -14.67 0.06
N SER A 328 -8.26 -15.28 -1.08
CA SER A 328 -8.70 -14.79 -2.40
C SER A 328 -10.22 -14.77 -2.52
N TYR A 329 -10.89 -15.76 -1.99
CA TYR A 329 -12.34 -15.83 -1.94
C TYR A 329 -12.93 -14.71 -1.07
N GLU A 330 -12.34 -14.45 0.09
CA GLU A 330 -12.71 -13.30 0.93
C GLU A 330 -12.57 -11.97 0.18
N PHE A 331 -11.47 -11.77 -0.57
CA PHE A 331 -11.32 -10.59 -1.42
C PHE A 331 -12.41 -10.49 -2.50
N ILE A 332 -12.80 -11.62 -3.09
CA ILE A 332 -13.89 -11.67 -4.08
C ILE A 332 -15.23 -11.34 -3.42
N GLN A 333 -15.50 -11.88 -2.23
CA GLN A 333 -16.70 -11.58 -1.46
C GLN A 333 -16.74 -10.10 -1.05
N ARG A 334 -15.64 -9.56 -0.55
CA ARG A 334 -15.54 -8.12 -0.23
C ARG A 334 -15.80 -7.23 -1.46
N ARG A 335 -15.40 -7.66 -2.65
CA ARG A 335 -15.75 -6.95 -3.90
C ARG A 335 -17.25 -7.00 -4.20
N ALA A 336 -17.88 -8.15 -4.01
CA ALA A 336 -19.33 -8.28 -4.19
C ALA A 336 -20.09 -7.39 -3.20
N MET A 337 -19.69 -7.42 -1.93
CA MET A 337 -20.22 -6.53 -0.89
C MET A 337 -19.99 -5.05 -1.23
N SER A 338 -18.80 -4.71 -1.76
CA SER A 338 -18.51 -3.32 -2.17
C SER A 338 -19.43 -2.87 -3.32
N LYS A 339 -19.73 -3.74 -4.28
CA LYS A 339 -20.68 -3.42 -5.37
C LYS A 339 -22.09 -3.22 -4.84
N GLU A 340 -22.53 -4.10 -3.97
CA GLU A 340 -23.83 -3.98 -3.30
C GLU A 340 -23.93 -2.68 -2.53
N TYR A 341 -22.90 -2.32 -1.79
CA TYR A 341 -22.85 -1.07 -1.04
C TYR A 341 -22.89 0.16 -1.95
N VAL A 342 -22.13 0.15 -3.05
CA VAL A 342 -22.17 1.22 -4.06
C VAL A 342 -23.58 1.38 -4.62
N HIS A 343 -24.27 0.29 -4.92
CA HIS A 343 -25.65 0.35 -5.41
C HIS A 343 -26.62 0.98 -4.39
N ARG A 344 -26.43 0.71 -3.10
CA ARG A 344 -27.18 1.39 -2.05
C ARG A 344 -26.89 2.88 -1.97
N LEU A 345 -25.63 3.29 -2.21
CA LEU A 345 -25.23 4.69 -2.22
C LEU A 345 -25.89 5.50 -3.35
N GLU A 346 -26.32 4.86 -4.43
CA GLU A 346 -27.07 5.53 -5.51
C GLU A 346 -28.37 6.19 -5.03
N LYS A 347 -28.91 5.75 -3.89
CA LYS A 347 -30.09 6.32 -3.25
C LYS A 347 -29.80 7.59 -2.41
N VAL A 348 -28.52 7.87 -2.20
CA VAL A 348 -28.08 9.03 -1.41
C VAL A 348 -27.77 10.20 -2.35
N PRO A 349 -28.31 11.42 -2.11
CA PRO A 349 -28.05 12.57 -2.97
C PRO A 349 -26.56 12.92 -3.05
N LEU A 350 -26.13 13.38 -4.22
CA LEU A 350 -24.72 13.65 -4.51
C LEU A 350 -24.11 14.80 -3.68
N ASP A 351 -24.93 15.68 -3.13
CA ASP A 351 -24.52 16.80 -2.28
C ASP A 351 -24.63 16.50 -0.79
N ALA A 352 -24.99 15.27 -0.43
CA ALA A 352 -25.18 14.85 0.95
C ALA A 352 -23.84 14.55 1.66
N ILE A 353 -23.87 14.49 2.97
CA ILE A 353 -22.78 14.05 3.82
C ILE A 353 -23.07 12.63 4.27
N MET A 354 -22.10 11.73 4.16
CA MET A 354 -22.23 10.35 4.56
C MET A 354 -21.31 10.01 5.72
N ILE A 355 -21.88 9.51 6.80
CA ILE A 355 -21.17 8.96 7.94
C ILE A 355 -21.18 7.45 7.78
N SER A 356 -20.02 6.82 7.62
CA SER A 356 -19.94 5.39 7.32
C SER A 356 -18.62 4.75 7.77
N GLY A 357 -18.68 3.51 8.25
CA GLY A 357 -17.53 2.65 8.44
C GLY A 357 -16.89 2.23 7.11
N ALA A 358 -17.65 2.27 6.01
CA ALA A 358 -17.19 1.98 4.66
C ALA A 358 -16.60 3.20 3.93
N GLN A 359 -16.05 4.16 4.65
CA GLN A 359 -15.54 5.42 4.10
C GLN A 359 -14.71 5.25 2.83
N THR A 360 -13.84 4.26 2.78
CA THR A 360 -12.99 4.01 1.62
C THR A 360 -13.79 3.69 0.37
N ILE A 361 -14.87 2.91 0.49
CA ILE A 361 -15.72 2.52 -0.64
C ILE A 361 -16.54 3.71 -1.10
N ALA A 362 -17.12 4.44 -0.15
CA ALA A 362 -17.88 5.65 -0.42
C ALA A 362 -17.02 6.69 -1.16
N VAL A 363 -15.82 6.95 -0.70
CA VAL A 363 -14.87 7.87 -1.36
C VAL A 363 -14.55 7.42 -2.78
N HIS A 364 -14.34 6.14 -3.02
CA HIS A 364 -14.08 5.62 -4.37
C HIS A 364 -15.28 5.79 -5.28
N TYR A 365 -16.47 5.51 -4.78
CA TYR A 365 -17.70 5.69 -5.54
C TYR A 365 -17.84 7.15 -6.01
N TRP A 366 -17.65 8.08 -5.13
CA TRP A 366 -17.85 9.50 -5.46
C TRP A 366 -16.75 10.11 -6.30
N ALA A 367 -15.53 9.67 -6.10
CA ALA A 367 -14.47 10.00 -7.03
C ALA A 367 -14.83 9.51 -8.44
N SER A 368 -15.47 8.34 -8.57
CA SER A 368 -15.85 7.76 -9.85
C SER A 368 -16.98 8.50 -10.58
N ILE A 369 -17.88 9.14 -9.85
CA ILE A 369 -18.99 9.93 -10.45
C ILE A 369 -18.66 11.42 -10.59
N GLY A 370 -17.42 11.82 -10.31
CA GLY A 370 -16.95 13.20 -10.54
C GLY A 370 -17.55 14.25 -9.60
N SER A 371 -18.28 13.83 -8.56
CA SER A 371 -18.85 14.76 -7.61
C SER A 371 -17.81 15.15 -6.55
N GLY A 372 -16.95 16.10 -6.83
CA GLY A 372 -16.01 16.65 -5.85
C GLY A 372 -16.66 17.28 -4.58
N ARG A 373 -17.94 17.07 -4.36
CA ARG A 373 -18.73 17.76 -3.33
C ARG A 373 -18.96 16.97 -2.06
N TRP A 374 -18.51 15.73 -2.00
CA TRP A 374 -18.87 14.88 -0.90
C TRP A 374 -17.89 14.94 0.26
N LYS A 375 -18.42 15.10 1.44
CA LYS A 375 -17.70 14.83 2.69
C LYS A 375 -18.11 13.46 3.21
N THR A 376 -17.20 12.54 3.28
CA THR A 376 -17.34 11.34 4.08
C THR A 376 -16.71 11.54 5.43
N ILE A 377 -17.43 11.17 6.46
CA ILE A 377 -16.92 11.11 7.81
C ILE A 377 -16.76 9.64 8.15
N GLY A 378 -15.50 9.21 8.30
CA GLY A 378 -15.21 7.86 8.75
C GLY A 378 -15.36 7.77 10.25
N THR A 379 -15.99 6.71 10.70
CA THR A 379 -16.18 6.45 12.14
C THR A 379 -15.15 5.47 12.69
N GLY A 380 -14.37 4.85 11.83
CA GLY A 380 -13.40 3.83 12.19
C GLY A 380 -12.10 4.38 12.78
N GLY A 381 -12.12 4.93 13.98
CA GLY A 381 -10.92 5.43 14.62
C GLY A 381 -11.17 6.26 15.88
N GLY A 382 -12.37 6.20 16.43
CA GLY A 382 -12.67 6.85 17.70
C GLY A 382 -12.80 8.36 17.60
N TRP A 383 -13.66 8.82 16.72
CA TRP A 383 -14.16 10.21 16.83
C TRP A 383 -14.89 10.32 18.16
N PRO A 384 -14.49 11.24 19.03
CA PRO A 384 -15.30 11.56 20.20
C PRO A 384 -16.71 11.93 19.73
N GLY A 385 -17.75 11.40 20.39
CA GLY A 385 -19.14 11.64 20.02
C GLY A 385 -19.52 13.11 19.90
N ASP A 386 -18.90 13.95 20.71
CA ASP A 386 -19.01 15.42 20.70
C ASP A 386 -18.51 16.05 19.39
N LYS A 387 -17.41 15.55 18.81
CA LYS A 387 -16.94 16.04 17.49
C LYS A 387 -17.88 15.65 16.36
N LEU A 388 -18.38 14.42 16.36
CA LEU A 388 -19.33 13.97 15.34
C LEU A 388 -20.64 14.74 15.47
N PHE A 389 -21.14 14.95 16.69
CA PHE A 389 -22.27 15.80 16.97
C PHE A 389 -22.09 17.22 16.40
N SER A 390 -20.97 17.86 16.70
CA SER A 390 -20.69 19.23 16.22
C SER A 390 -20.64 19.31 14.69
N ILE A 391 -20.10 18.28 14.02
CA ILE A 391 -20.05 18.23 12.55
C ILE A 391 -21.44 18.05 11.97
N ILE A 392 -22.26 17.13 12.50
CA ILE A 392 -23.65 16.93 12.07
C ILE A 392 -24.44 18.23 12.26
N GLN A 393 -24.35 18.86 13.42
CA GLN A 393 -24.98 20.11 13.73
C GLN A 393 -24.61 21.21 12.73
N LEU A 394 -23.31 21.37 12.47
CA LEU A 394 -22.81 22.37 11.52
C LEU A 394 -23.39 22.15 10.12
N ASP A 395 -23.40 20.90 9.65
CA ASP A 395 -23.85 20.59 8.31
C ASP A 395 -25.39 20.73 8.17
N LEU A 396 -26.15 20.31 9.17
CA LEU A 396 -27.60 20.52 9.20
C LEU A 396 -27.95 22.03 9.24
N ASN A 397 -27.21 22.84 10.01
CA ASN A 397 -27.38 24.29 10.06
C ASN A 397 -27.09 24.95 8.69
N HIS A 398 -26.18 24.39 7.91
CA HIS A 398 -25.93 24.80 6.52
C HIS A 398 -26.91 24.19 5.52
N ARG A 399 -28.02 23.59 5.98
CA ARG A 399 -29.04 22.91 5.15
C ARG A 399 -28.49 21.80 4.29
N ARG A 400 -27.40 21.15 4.72
CA ARG A 400 -26.86 19.97 4.05
C ARG A 400 -27.58 18.74 4.56
N ARG A 401 -27.82 17.80 3.66
CA ARG A 401 -28.40 16.51 4.02
C ARG A 401 -27.30 15.61 4.57
N VAL A 402 -27.53 15.00 5.72
CA VAL A 402 -26.59 14.13 6.40
C VAL A 402 -27.18 12.73 6.49
N PHE A 403 -26.39 11.73 6.14
CA PHE A 403 -26.78 10.32 6.15
C PHE A 403 -25.83 9.50 7.03
N LEU A 404 -26.37 8.49 7.69
CA LEU A 404 -25.64 7.52 8.49
C LEU A 404 -25.82 6.12 7.87
N ASP A 405 -24.71 5.43 7.63
CA ASP A 405 -24.70 4.02 7.32
C ASP A 405 -24.50 3.21 8.61
N THR A 406 -25.42 2.28 8.84
CA THR A 406 -25.42 1.42 10.03
C THR A 406 -25.13 -0.04 9.68
N ASP A 407 -24.54 -0.32 8.51
CA ASP A 407 -24.21 -1.70 8.12
C ASP A 407 -23.06 -2.23 9.00
N PRO A 408 -23.32 -3.19 9.90
CA PRO A 408 -22.31 -3.70 10.84
C PRO A 408 -21.12 -4.38 10.15
N ARG A 409 -21.27 -4.79 8.88
CA ARG A 409 -20.18 -5.42 8.09
C ARG A 409 -19.00 -4.48 7.84
N TRP A 410 -19.23 -3.16 7.87
CA TRP A 410 -18.22 -2.14 7.61
C TRP A 410 -17.51 -1.65 8.87
N TRP A 411 -17.99 -2.06 10.03
CA TRP A 411 -17.42 -1.70 11.31
C TRP A 411 -16.52 -2.82 11.84
N SER A 412 -15.52 -2.48 12.63
CA SER A 412 -14.75 -3.54 13.28
C SER A 412 -15.66 -4.32 14.23
N PRO A 413 -15.51 -5.66 14.35
CA PRO A 413 -16.40 -6.46 15.20
C PRO A 413 -16.50 -5.92 16.63
N CYS A 414 -15.34 -5.55 17.20
CA CYS A 414 -15.29 -5.02 18.56
C CYS A 414 -15.69 -3.54 18.65
N GLY A 415 -15.50 -2.77 17.58
CA GLY A 415 -15.92 -1.38 17.50
C GLY A 415 -17.43 -1.24 17.43
N TRP A 416 -18.15 -2.18 16.79
CA TRP A 416 -19.59 -2.11 16.67
C TRP A 416 -20.28 -2.01 18.04
N GLN A 417 -20.00 -2.89 18.96
CA GLN A 417 -20.62 -2.88 20.29
C GLN A 417 -20.05 -1.82 21.21
N ARG A 418 -18.73 -1.62 21.16
CA ARG A 418 -18.05 -0.75 22.12
C ARG A 418 -18.19 0.72 21.79
N ASP A 419 -18.12 1.06 20.49
CA ASP A 419 -17.96 2.43 20.06
C ASP A 419 -19.16 2.93 19.25
N GLU A 420 -19.76 2.09 18.38
CA GLU A 420 -20.77 2.53 17.42
C GLU A 420 -22.19 2.53 17.97
N ILE A 421 -22.61 1.46 18.64
CA ILE A 421 -23.94 1.43 19.26
C ILE A 421 -24.08 2.55 20.31
N PRO A 422 -23.14 2.76 21.24
CA PRO A 422 -23.18 3.87 22.17
C PRO A 422 -23.21 5.23 21.47
N LEU A 423 -22.47 5.41 20.38
CA LEU A 423 -22.50 6.63 19.59
C LEU A 423 -23.88 6.91 18.99
N ILE A 424 -24.50 5.89 18.41
CA ILE A 424 -25.85 6.02 17.83
C ILE A 424 -26.88 6.35 18.91
N VAL A 425 -26.81 5.70 20.06
CA VAL A 425 -27.67 6.02 21.23
C VAL A 425 -27.50 7.47 21.67
N GLU A 426 -26.26 8.00 21.67
CA GLU A 426 -25.99 9.38 22.00
C GLU A 426 -26.59 10.35 20.96
N LEU A 427 -26.39 10.03 19.67
CA LEU A 427 -26.94 10.83 18.58
C LEU A 427 -28.46 10.87 18.59
N GLU A 428 -29.15 9.79 18.99
CA GLU A 428 -30.62 9.75 19.12
C GLU A 428 -31.17 10.69 20.14
N LYS A 429 -30.38 11.19 21.06
CA LYS A 429 -30.84 12.23 22.03
C LYS A 429 -31.14 13.55 21.34
N HIS A 430 -30.44 13.84 20.25
CA HIS A 430 -30.45 15.15 19.58
C HIS A 430 -31.05 15.12 18.17
N PHE A 431 -30.99 13.97 17.52
CA PHE A 431 -31.38 13.79 16.12
C PHE A 431 -32.47 12.72 15.96
N THR A 432 -33.14 12.77 14.83
CA THR A 432 -34.06 11.75 14.35
C THR A 432 -33.46 11.10 13.09
N PHE A 433 -33.80 9.85 12.88
CA PHE A 433 -33.24 9.02 11.79
C PHE A 433 -34.38 8.51 10.92
N ARG A 434 -34.42 8.95 9.66
CA ARG A 434 -35.37 8.48 8.67
C ARG A 434 -34.70 7.37 7.83
N ARG A 435 -35.30 6.18 7.81
CA ARG A 435 -34.78 5.09 6.98
C ARG A 435 -34.94 5.42 5.49
N VAL A 436 -33.83 5.33 4.73
CA VAL A 436 -33.77 5.55 3.30
C VAL A 436 -33.53 4.23 2.57
N ASP A 437 -32.72 3.36 3.15
CA ASP A 437 -32.45 2.00 2.70
C ASP A 437 -32.32 1.07 3.90
N GLU A 438 -32.01 -0.20 3.67
CA GLU A 438 -31.88 -1.23 4.73
C GLU A 438 -31.01 -0.77 5.89
N THR A 439 -29.88 -0.15 5.61
CA THR A 439 -28.88 0.28 6.59
C THR A 439 -28.56 1.78 6.52
N ILE A 440 -29.16 2.52 5.61
CA ILE A 440 -28.89 3.94 5.42
C ILE A 440 -30.03 4.76 5.96
N TYR A 441 -29.67 5.71 6.82
CA TYR A 441 -30.60 6.61 7.49
C TYR A 441 -30.25 8.06 7.25
N GLU A 442 -31.24 8.89 6.94
CA GLU A 442 -31.08 10.34 6.89
C GLU A 442 -31.25 10.93 8.29
N ILE A 443 -30.35 11.81 8.66
CA ILE A 443 -30.31 12.49 9.96
C ILE A 443 -31.01 13.83 9.83
N SER A 444 -31.91 14.14 10.76
CA SER A 444 -32.55 15.45 10.91
C SER A 444 -32.59 15.88 12.37
N TRP A 445 -32.89 17.14 12.61
CA TRP A 445 -33.11 17.64 13.98
C TRP A 445 -34.30 16.94 14.65
N LYS A 446 -34.18 16.68 15.94
CA LYS A 446 -35.25 16.13 16.74
C LYS A 446 -36.40 17.15 16.79
N GLY A 447 -37.61 16.71 16.41
CA GLY A 447 -38.79 17.59 16.32
C GLY A 447 -39.02 18.22 14.94
N ASP A 448 -38.21 17.88 13.94
CA ASP A 448 -38.47 18.27 12.56
C ASP A 448 -39.78 17.61 12.06
N PRO A 449 -40.78 18.38 11.67
CA PRO A 449 -42.08 17.85 11.22
C PRO A 449 -41.96 17.04 9.91
N SER A 450 -40.90 17.18 9.15
CA SER A 450 -40.65 16.39 7.95
C SER A 450 -40.16 14.98 8.27
N ALA A 451 -39.72 14.70 9.48
CA ALA A 451 -39.18 13.41 9.93
C ALA A 451 -40.27 12.46 10.47
N ARG A 452 -41.40 12.29 9.74
CA ARG A 452 -42.57 11.55 10.20
C ARG A 452 -42.34 10.02 10.42
N ASP A 453 -41.34 9.41 9.80
CA ASP A 453 -41.00 8.01 10.02
C ASP A 453 -39.70 7.93 10.85
N ASN A 454 -39.87 7.90 12.16
CA ASN A 454 -38.74 7.86 13.08
C ASN A 454 -38.65 6.52 13.80
N PRO A 455 -37.96 5.51 13.25
CA PRO A 455 -37.64 4.35 14.05
C PRO A 455 -36.64 4.76 15.14
N ASN A 456 -36.82 4.21 16.33
CA ASN A 456 -35.79 4.23 17.35
C ASN A 456 -34.64 3.34 16.83
N LEU A 457 -33.63 3.96 16.23
CA LEU A 457 -32.59 3.28 15.47
C LEU A 457 -31.82 2.28 16.33
N SER A 458 -31.51 2.64 17.57
CA SER A 458 -30.81 1.77 18.52
C SER A 458 -31.55 0.45 18.80
N ARG A 459 -32.86 0.42 18.70
CA ARG A 459 -33.67 -0.81 18.85
C ARG A 459 -33.70 -1.68 17.61
N LEU A 460 -33.35 -1.13 16.45
CA LEU A 460 -33.35 -1.85 15.18
C LEU A 460 -31.97 -2.43 14.85
N LEU A 461 -30.96 -1.96 15.55
CA LEU A 461 -29.60 -2.41 15.30
C LEU A 461 -29.36 -3.77 15.95
N PRO A 462 -28.67 -4.69 15.26
CA PRO A 462 -28.27 -5.95 15.89
C PRO A 462 -27.31 -5.65 17.03
N GLU A 463 -27.62 -6.16 18.22
CA GLU A 463 -26.73 -6.03 19.40
C GLU A 463 -25.32 -6.55 19.12
N ASN A 464 -25.22 -7.58 18.29
CA ASN A 464 -24.00 -8.26 17.94
C ASN A 464 -23.82 -8.31 16.43
N ARG A 465 -22.59 -8.08 15.97
CA ARG A 465 -22.23 -8.43 14.61
C ARG A 465 -22.28 -9.96 14.44
N PRO A 466 -22.97 -10.53 13.44
CA PRO A 466 -23.30 -11.95 13.36
C PRO A 466 -22.11 -12.91 13.38
N GLU A 467 -20.89 -12.46 13.09
CA GLU A 467 -19.78 -13.35 12.78
C GLU A 467 -18.65 -13.44 13.83
N ASP A 468 -18.55 -12.55 14.85
CA ASP A 468 -17.29 -12.43 15.61
C ASP A 468 -17.34 -12.07 17.10
N THR A 469 -18.46 -12.24 17.79
CA THR A 469 -18.59 -11.84 19.21
C THR A 469 -17.65 -12.55 20.20
N ALA A 470 -17.11 -13.70 19.83
CA ALA A 470 -16.22 -14.49 20.68
C ALA A 470 -14.76 -14.01 20.74
N LYS A 471 -14.36 -13.02 19.90
CA LYS A 471 -12.95 -12.62 19.74
C LYS A 471 -12.60 -11.22 20.24
N CYS A 472 -13.54 -10.49 20.79
CA CYS A 472 -13.26 -9.15 21.29
C CYS A 472 -12.53 -9.23 22.63
N PRO A 473 -11.33 -8.61 22.75
CA PRO A 473 -10.66 -8.53 24.05
C PRO A 473 -11.55 -7.73 25.02
N PRO A 474 -11.57 -8.10 26.29
CA PRO A 474 -12.31 -7.35 27.29
C PRO A 474 -11.86 -5.88 27.26
N THR A 475 -12.82 -4.97 27.37
CA THR A 475 -12.53 -3.55 27.53
C THR A 475 -11.56 -3.37 28.69
N ARG A 476 -10.38 -2.83 28.42
CA ARG A 476 -9.51 -2.39 29.51
C ARG A 476 -10.20 -1.21 30.19
N PRO A 477 -10.31 -1.23 31.53
CA PRO A 477 -10.91 -0.12 32.26
C PRO A 477 -10.13 1.17 32.09
#